data_be10567467911c526f9cdb55fa7724f4
#
_entry.id   be10567467911c526f9cdb55fa7724f4
#
_cell.length_a   1.000
_cell.length_b   1.000
_cell.length_c   1.000
_cell.angle_alpha   90.00
_cell.angle_beta   90.00
_cell.angle_gamma   90.00
#
_symmetry.space_group_name_H-M   'P 1'
#
loop_
_entity.id
_entity.type
_entity.pdbx_description
1 polymer ?
#
loop_
_entity_poly.entity_id
_entity_poly.type
_entity_poly.pdbx_seq_one_letter_code
_entity_poly.pdbx_strand_id
1 'polypeptide(L)'
;MDKAEYQSRLEELNSLVKKEDYEGALAVVEAVDWRRVKSLRTLGMVADVYEANKRYPEAKKILLMAYDRSSIGKGILYRLVEVSVKMKDFDEAIDFYNEFEAVARHDNSRYLLKYKILRGQKAPLEEQISLLEEYKEREFTERWAYELANLYSKAGETQKCIDACDELILWFSEGKYVTKAMDLKMKYEPLSPSQQIKYEHRFDYKKNEEPSEDPEALKVRLAGESGAGEMAATKEPAETPEVKPVNGGVMSQYVAGEEEKEA
;
A
#
# COMPACT_ATOMS: atom_id res chain seq x y z
N MET A 1 24.77 -24.70 5.90
CA MET A 1 24.41 -24.43 4.52
C MET A 1 25.53 -23.62 3.88
N ASP A 2 26.10 -24.09 2.80
CA ASP A 2 27.10 -23.35 2.04
C ASP A 2 26.48 -22.32 1.11
N LYS A 3 27.32 -21.51 0.41
CA LYS A 3 26.84 -20.44 -0.47
C LYS A 3 26.08 -20.95 -1.70
N ALA A 4 26.50 -22.09 -2.24
CA ALA A 4 25.89 -22.67 -3.45
C ALA A 4 24.53 -23.27 -3.12
N GLU A 5 24.43 -23.99 -2.00
CA GLU A 5 23.18 -24.53 -1.47
C GLU A 5 22.17 -23.39 -1.18
N TYR A 6 22.62 -22.30 -0.55
CA TYR A 6 21.77 -21.12 -0.29
C TYR A 6 21.24 -20.51 -1.60
N GLN A 7 22.09 -20.34 -2.62
CA GLN A 7 21.65 -19.81 -3.90
C GLN A 7 20.63 -20.72 -4.59
N SER A 8 20.88 -22.04 -4.60
CA SER A 8 19.92 -23.00 -5.16
C SER A 8 18.55 -22.92 -4.47
N ARG A 9 18.51 -22.83 -3.12
CA ARG A 9 17.27 -22.67 -2.36
C ARG A 9 16.56 -21.36 -2.65
N LEU A 10 17.32 -20.28 -2.85
CA LEU A 10 16.76 -18.98 -3.19
C LEU A 10 16.16 -18.98 -4.59
N GLU A 11 16.77 -19.65 -5.56
CA GLU A 11 16.23 -19.80 -6.92
C GLU A 11 14.96 -20.66 -6.91
N GLU A 12 14.95 -21.77 -6.16
CA GLU A 12 13.79 -22.60 -5.94
C GLU A 12 12.63 -21.79 -5.33
N LEU A 13 12.90 -21.04 -4.25
CA LEU A 13 11.93 -20.17 -3.60
C LEU A 13 11.34 -19.11 -4.57
N ASN A 14 12.21 -18.42 -5.32
CA ASN A 14 11.76 -17.45 -6.32
C ASN A 14 10.87 -18.09 -7.40
N SER A 15 11.18 -19.31 -7.83
CA SER A 15 10.38 -20.03 -8.83
C SER A 15 9.00 -20.39 -8.29
N LEU A 16 8.92 -20.87 -7.04
CA LEU A 16 7.66 -21.23 -6.39
C LEU A 16 6.78 -20.01 -6.14
N VAL A 17 7.35 -18.92 -5.62
CA VAL A 17 6.63 -17.66 -5.39
C VAL A 17 6.11 -17.06 -6.71
N LYS A 18 6.86 -17.11 -7.81
CA LYS A 18 6.38 -16.68 -9.14
C LYS A 18 5.21 -17.51 -9.67
N LYS A 19 5.10 -18.76 -9.23
CA LYS A 19 3.99 -19.67 -9.58
C LYS A 19 2.84 -19.59 -8.59
N GLU A 20 2.95 -18.71 -7.59
CA GLU A 20 2.00 -18.60 -6.47
C GLU A 20 1.84 -19.89 -5.65
N ASP A 21 2.80 -20.82 -5.76
CA ASP A 21 2.87 -22.04 -4.95
C ASP A 21 3.48 -21.72 -3.57
N TYR A 22 2.69 -21.07 -2.74
CA TYR A 22 3.13 -20.67 -1.40
C TYR A 22 3.22 -21.86 -0.44
N GLU A 23 2.48 -22.94 -0.67
CA GLU A 23 2.56 -24.15 0.14
C GLU A 23 3.88 -24.87 -0.11
N GLY A 24 4.25 -25.06 -1.38
CA GLY A 24 5.57 -25.61 -1.74
C GLY A 24 6.73 -24.71 -1.27
N ALA A 25 6.57 -23.39 -1.38
CA ALA A 25 7.56 -22.42 -0.93
C ALA A 25 7.80 -22.49 0.60
N LEU A 26 6.80 -22.85 1.40
CA LEU A 26 6.92 -22.94 2.87
C LEU A 26 8.00 -23.97 3.28
N ALA A 27 8.05 -25.12 2.63
CA ALA A 27 9.05 -26.16 2.93
C ALA A 27 10.49 -25.65 2.68
N VAL A 28 10.68 -24.85 1.62
CA VAL A 28 11.97 -24.23 1.32
C VAL A 28 12.33 -23.19 2.37
N VAL A 29 11.36 -22.36 2.76
CA VAL A 29 11.56 -21.29 3.76
C VAL A 29 11.90 -21.87 5.13
N GLU A 30 11.28 -22.97 5.56
CA GLU A 30 11.55 -23.61 6.85
C GLU A 30 12.90 -24.31 6.90
N ALA A 31 13.47 -24.68 5.75
CA ALA A 31 14.77 -25.34 5.66
C ALA A 31 15.97 -24.37 5.78
N VAL A 32 15.76 -23.05 5.73
CA VAL A 32 16.82 -22.03 5.68
C VAL A 32 16.88 -21.21 6.96
N ASP A 33 18.09 -20.96 7.47
CA ASP A 33 18.33 -20.01 8.57
C ASP A 33 18.45 -18.57 8.02
N TRP A 34 17.40 -17.79 8.14
CA TRP A 34 17.31 -16.42 7.63
C TRP A 34 18.04 -15.36 8.47
N ARG A 35 18.53 -15.70 9.67
CA ARG A 35 19.19 -14.75 10.58
C ARG A 35 20.45 -14.10 9.99
N ARG A 36 21.09 -14.75 9.02
CA ARG A 36 22.31 -14.24 8.36
C ARG A 36 22.00 -13.48 7.06
N VAL A 37 20.77 -13.50 6.58
CA VAL A 37 20.38 -12.87 5.32
C VAL A 37 20.19 -11.38 5.51
N LYS A 38 20.94 -10.56 4.75
CA LYS A 38 20.88 -9.09 4.83
C LYS A 38 19.90 -8.47 3.83
N SER A 39 19.51 -9.19 2.80
CA SER A 39 18.64 -8.69 1.75
C SER A 39 17.22 -8.46 2.27
N LEU A 40 16.78 -7.22 2.32
CA LEU A 40 15.41 -6.85 2.72
C LEU A 40 14.38 -7.46 1.77
N ARG A 41 14.67 -7.47 0.46
CA ARG A 41 13.80 -8.10 -0.55
C ARG A 41 13.59 -9.59 -0.27
N THR A 42 14.68 -10.32 0.02
CA THR A 42 14.58 -11.75 0.34
C THR A 42 13.78 -11.97 1.62
N LEU A 43 14.03 -11.19 2.68
CA LEU A 43 13.25 -11.29 3.93
C LEU A 43 11.78 -10.94 3.71
N GLY A 44 11.48 -9.92 2.87
CA GLY A 44 10.13 -9.58 2.48
C GLY A 44 9.40 -10.76 1.84
N MET A 45 10.02 -11.39 0.84
CA MET A 45 9.48 -12.58 0.16
C MET A 45 9.27 -13.77 1.11
N VAL A 46 10.19 -14.00 2.03
CA VAL A 46 10.04 -15.04 3.06
C VAL A 46 8.84 -14.73 3.97
N ALA A 47 8.65 -13.47 4.35
CA ALA A 47 7.48 -13.06 5.13
C ALA A 47 6.19 -13.25 4.33
N ASP A 48 6.17 -12.96 3.00
CA ASP A 48 5.02 -13.21 2.12
C ASP A 48 4.61 -14.69 2.14
N VAL A 49 5.58 -15.60 2.07
CA VAL A 49 5.32 -17.05 2.14
C VAL A 49 4.70 -17.44 3.48
N TYR A 50 5.22 -16.94 4.59
CA TYR A 50 4.62 -17.21 5.90
C TYR A 50 3.22 -16.60 6.02
N GLU A 51 2.99 -15.37 5.54
CA GLU A 51 1.67 -14.74 5.58
C GLU A 51 0.64 -15.48 4.74
N ALA A 52 1.00 -15.90 3.52
CA ALA A 52 0.13 -16.69 2.64
C ALA A 52 -0.30 -18.01 3.30
N ASN A 53 0.61 -18.63 4.05
CA ASN A 53 0.35 -19.86 4.83
C ASN A 53 -0.24 -19.58 6.24
N LYS A 54 -0.64 -18.34 6.53
CA LYS A 54 -1.22 -17.91 7.81
C LYS A 54 -0.30 -18.16 9.04
N ARG A 55 1.00 -18.27 8.79
CA ARG A 55 2.02 -18.44 9.81
C ARG A 55 2.49 -17.05 10.29
N TYR A 56 1.57 -16.28 10.86
CA TYR A 56 1.77 -14.88 11.24
C TYR A 56 2.88 -14.66 12.27
N PRO A 57 3.06 -15.52 13.31
CA PRO A 57 4.17 -15.35 14.26
C PRO A 57 5.55 -15.45 13.60
N GLU A 58 5.69 -16.35 12.63
CA GLU A 58 6.93 -16.54 11.87
C GLU A 58 7.14 -15.37 10.89
N ALA A 59 6.09 -14.94 10.18
CA ALA A 59 6.14 -13.76 9.34
C ALA A 59 6.61 -12.52 10.12
N LYS A 60 6.06 -12.28 11.31
CA LYS A 60 6.45 -11.19 12.20
C LYS A 60 7.94 -11.26 12.57
N LYS A 61 8.47 -12.43 12.93
CA LYS A 61 9.90 -12.60 13.23
C LYS A 61 10.80 -12.20 12.06
N ILE A 62 10.41 -12.58 10.84
CA ILE A 62 11.14 -12.21 9.62
C ILE A 62 11.05 -10.69 9.36
N LEU A 63 9.88 -10.11 9.52
CA LEU A 63 9.67 -8.67 9.35
C LEU A 63 10.47 -7.86 10.38
N LEU A 64 10.54 -8.30 11.64
CA LEU A 64 11.38 -7.65 12.65
C LEU A 64 12.85 -7.71 12.29
N MET A 65 13.35 -8.87 11.82
CA MET A 65 14.73 -8.98 11.32
C MET A 65 14.99 -8.05 10.11
N ALA A 66 14.00 -7.83 9.27
CA ALA A 66 14.11 -6.90 8.16
C ALA A 66 14.08 -5.44 8.65
N TYR A 67 13.26 -5.14 9.65
CA TYR A 67 13.15 -3.81 10.26
C TYR A 67 14.47 -3.39 10.91
N ASP A 68 15.11 -4.25 11.71
CA ASP A 68 16.41 -4.01 12.34
C ASP A 68 17.53 -3.69 11.34
N ARG A 69 17.36 -4.07 10.07
CA ARG A 69 18.35 -3.88 8.99
C ARG A 69 17.99 -2.73 8.03
N SER A 70 16.83 -2.14 8.20
CA SER A 70 16.29 -1.08 7.37
C SER A 70 16.67 0.29 7.93
N SER A 71 16.98 1.24 7.06
CA SER A 71 17.26 2.64 7.47
C SER A 71 16.00 3.45 7.79
N ILE A 72 14.87 3.16 7.15
CA ILE A 72 13.61 3.89 7.30
C ILE A 72 12.43 2.96 7.62
N GLY A 73 12.42 1.75 7.10
CA GLY A 73 11.49 0.69 7.47
C GLY A 73 10.00 0.92 7.21
N LYS A 74 9.59 2.00 6.51
CA LYS A 74 8.18 2.36 6.31
C LYS A 74 7.30 1.20 5.82
N GLY A 75 7.72 0.52 4.74
CA GLY A 75 6.97 -0.60 4.19
C GLY A 75 6.94 -1.82 5.12
N ILE A 76 8.00 -2.00 5.91
CA ILE A 76 8.08 -3.10 6.90
C ILE A 76 7.16 -2.80 8.09
N LEU A 77 7.15 -1.56 8.59
CA LEU A 77 6.22 -1.13 9.64
C LEU A 77 4.76 -1.31 9.23
N TYR A 78 4.42 -0.93 7.99
CA TYR A 78 3.08 -1.19 7.44
C TYR A 78 2.68 -2.67 7.58
N ARG A 79 3.55 -3.58 7.16
CA ARG A 79 3.32 -5.03 7.24
C ARG A 79 3.29 -5.55 8.69
N LEU A 80 4.13 -5.00 9.57
CA LEU A 80 4.11 -5.36 10.99
C LEU A 80 2.76 -5.02 11.63
N VAL A 81 2.19 -3.85 11.33
CA VAL A 81 0.83 -3.50 11.76
C VAL A 81 -0.18 -4.52 11.24
N GLU A 82 -0.16 -4.84 9.93
CA GLU A 82 -1.11 -5.80 9.36
C GLU A 82 -1.01 -7.20 9.98
N VAL A 83 0.20 -7.69 10.18
CA VAL A 83 0.44 -9.00 10.78
C VAL A 83 -0.01 -9.02 12.24
N SER A 84 0.29 -7.97 13.03
CA SER A 84 -0.16 -7.86 14.42
C SER A 84 -1.70 -7.80 14.51
N VAL A 85 -2.38 -7.08 13.60
CA VAL A 85 -3.85 -7.10 13.50
C VAL A 85 -4.38 -8.49 13.18
N LYS A 86 -3.74 -9.26 12.25
CA LYS A 86 -4.12 -10.64 11.94
C LYS A 86 -3.91 -11.58 13.12
N MET A 87 -2.90 -11.32 13.94
CA MET A 87 -2.65 -12.04 15.20
C MET A 87 -3.60 -11.61 16.33
N LYS A 88 -4.37 -10.53 16.15
CA LYS A 88 -5.21 -9.87 17.16
C LYS A 88 -4.40 -9.29 18.33
N ASP A 89 -3.15 -9.00 18.10
CA ASP A 89 -2.26 -8.30 19.02
C ASP A 89 -2.38 -6.80 18.72
N PHE A 90 -3.42 -6.18 19.27
CA PHE A 90 -3.76 -4.80 18.93
C PHE A 90 -2.86 -3.78 19.63
N ASP A 91 -2.32 -4.12 20.80
CA ASP A 91 -1.41 -3.24 21.53
C ASP A 91 -0.13 -3.06 20.71
N GLU A 92 0.44 -4.16 20.26
CA GLU A 92 1.62 -4.13 19.39
C GLU A 92 1.33 -3.53 18.00
N ALA A 93 0.13 -3.78 17.44
CA ALA A 93 -0.28 -3.14 16.20
C ALA A 93 -0.33 -1.61 16.32
N ILE A 94 -0.76 -1.08 17.48
CA ILE A 94 -0.78 0.35 17.78
C ILE A 94 0.65 0.89 17.92
N ASP A 95 1.55 0.16 18.57
CA ASP A 95 2.95 0.57 18.71
C ASP A 95 3.61 0.72 17.34
N PHE A 96 3.52 -0.29 16.47
CA PHE A 96 4.04 -0.19 15.10
C PHE A 96 3.33 0.87 14.26
N TYR A 97 2.03 1.09 14.49
CA TYR A 97 1.30 2.17 13.81
C TYR A 97 1.85 3.55 14.21
N ASN A 98 2.12 3.78 15.48
CA ASN A 98 2.68 5.03 15.96
C ASN A 98 4.09 5.28 15.36
N GLU A 99 4.90 4.25 15.26
CA GLU A 99 6.19 4.32 14.57
C GLU A 99 6.01 4.62 13.07
N PHE A 100 5.05 3.95 12.40
CA PHE A 100 4.73 4.23 11.01
C PHE A 100 4.29 5.69 10.81
N GLU A 101 3.40 6.20 11.65
CA GLU A 101 2.92 7.58 11.57
C GLU A 101 4.06 8.59 11.76
N ALA A 102 5.02 8.31 12.64
CA ALA A 102 6.18 9.16 12.86
C ALA A 102 7.08 9.28 11.62
N VAL A 103 7.29 8.19 10.88
CA VAL A 103 8.17 8.16 9.68
C VAL A 103 7.43 8.48 8.38
N ALA A 104 6.12 8.35 8.35
CA ALA A 104 5.29 8.46 7.13
C ALA A 104 4.12 9.45 7.30
N ARG A 105 4.37 10.62 7.89
CA ARG A 105 3.35 11.62 8.27
C ARG A 105 2.41 12.07 7.13
N HIS A 106 2.88 12.05 5.89
CA HIS A 106 2.13 12.47 4.71
C HIS A 106 1.57 11.30 3.90
N ASP A 107 1.73 10.07 4.40
CA ASP A 107 1.23 8.88 3.73
C ASP A 107 -0.23 8.60 4.11
N ASN A 108 -1.11 8.59 3.12
CA ASN A 108 -2.53 8.33 3.35
C ASN A 108 -2.81 6.90 3.84
N SER A 109 -1.88 5.96 3.63
CA SER A 109 -1.99 4.59 4.16
C SER A 109 -2.16 4.53 5.69
N ARG A 110 -1.77 5.60 6.42
CA ARG A 110 -1.98 5.69 7.88
C ARG A 110 -3.46 5.58 8.27
N TYR A 111 -4.35 6.18 7.49
CA TYR A 111 -5.80 6.09 7.73
C TYR A 111 -6.28 4.64 7.59
N LEU A 112 -5.76 3.94 6.60
CA LEU A 112 -6.13 2.56 6.34
C LEU A 112 -5.57 1.58 7.36
N LEU A 113 -4.34 1.81 7.84
CA LEU A 113 -3.78 1.03 8.95
C LEU A 113 -4.60 1.23 10.22
N LYS A 114 -4.91 2.48 10.56
CA LYS A 114 -5.76 2.80 11.71
C LYS A 114 -7.15 2.17 11.58
N TYR A 115 -7.74 2.23 10.39
CA TYR A 115 -9.01 1.55 10.12
C TYR A 115 -8.92 0.04 10.34
N LYS A 116 -7.85 -0.62 9.86
CA LYS A 116 -7.65 -2.06 10.05
C LYS A 116 -7.56 -2.43 11.54
N ILE A 117 -6.91 -1.60 12.35
CA ILE A 117 -6.83 -1.77 13.82
C ILE A 117 -8.23 -1.62 14.43
N LEU A 118 -8.92 -0.49 14.19
CA LEU A 118 -10.26 -0.23 14.73
C LEU A 118 -11.26 -1.33 14.36
N ARG A 119 -11.25 -1.76 13.10
CA ARG A 119 -12.08 -2.86 12.64
C ARG A 119 -11.76 -4.18 13.35
N GLY A 120 -10.47 -4.48 13.55
CA GLY A 120 -10.01 -5.67 14.27
C GLY A 120 -10.46 -5.67 15.73
N GLN A 121 -10.39 -4.53 16.39
CA GLN A 121 -10.85 -4.29 17.77
C GLN A 121 -12.38 -4.26 17.89
N LYS A 122 -13.11 -4.26 16.76
CA LYS A 122 -14.57 -4.07 16.71
C LYS A 122 -15.01 -2.73 17.32
N ALA A 123 -14.21 -1.68 17.08
CA ALA A 123 -14.56 -0.32 17.50
C ALA A 123 -15.92 0.13 16.93
N PRO A 124 -16.58 1.14 17.53
CA PRO A 124 -17.84 1.67 17.05
C PRO A 124 -17.81 2.00 15.55
N LEU A 125 -18.96 1.80 14.87
CA LEU A 125 -19.05 2.05 13.42
C LEU A 125 -18.80 3.51 13.09
N GLU A 126 -19.23 4.42 13.96
CA GLU A 126 -19.05 5.87 13.79
C GLU A 126 -17.57 6.26 13.68
N GLU A 127 -16.70 5.66 14.50
CA GLU A 127 -15.26 5.91 14.46
C GLU A 127 -14.64 5.36 13.15
N GLN A 128 -15.08 4.17 12.73
CA GLN A 128 -14.63 3.56 11.49
C GLN A 128 -15.07 4.37 10.26
N ILE A 129 -16.30 4.88 10.27
CA ILE A 129 -16.88 5.72 9.21
C ILE A 129 -16.10 7.03 9.13
N SER A 130 -15.99 7.76 10.25
CA SER A 130 -15.29 9.06 10.29
C SER A 130 -13.87 8.95 9.71
N LEU A 131 -13.16 7.89 10.03
CA LEU A 131 -11.79 7.68 9.55
C LEU A 131 -11.73 7.41 8.04
N LEU A 132 -12.68 6.66 7.48
CA LEU A 132 -12.74 6.44 6.03
C LEU A 132 -13.32 7.65 5.27
N GLU A 133 -14.15 8.48 5.89
CA GLU A 133 -14.55 9.78 5.35
C GLU A 133 -13.33 10.72 5.22
N GLU A 134 -12.48 10.80 6.26
CA GLU A 134 -11.23 11.57 6.19
C GLU A 134 -10.27 11.04 5.11
N TYR A 135 -10.17 9.72 4.94
CA TYR A 135 -9.37 9.14 3.88
C TYR A 135 -9.91 9.50 2.50
N LYS A 136 -11.23 9.41 2.31
CA LYS A 136 -11.93 9.72 1.06
C LYS A 136 -11.65 11.15 0.56
N GLU A 137 -11.58 12.13 1.47
CA GLU A 137 -11.28 13.53 1.13
C GLU A 137 -9.86 13.72 0.55
N ARG A 138 -8.96 12.77 0.81
CA ARG A 138 -7.56 12.81 0.38
C ARG A 138 -7.29 11.92 -0.82
N GLU A 139 -7.90 10.76 -0.83
CA GLU A 139 -7.68 9.75 -1.86
C GLU A 139 -8.97 8.93 -2.06
N PHE A 140 -9.51 8.97 -3.28
CA PHE A 140 -10.72 8.25 -3.63
C PHE A 140 -10.34 6.99 -4.42
N THR A 141 -10.38 5.84 -3.75
CA THR A 141 -10.05 4.53 -4.33
C THR A 141 -11.24 3.60 -4.28
N GLU A 142 -11.39 2.77 -5.30
CA GLU A 142 -12.55 1.90 -5.52
C GLU A 142 -12.85 1.00 -4.31
N ARG A 143 -11.83 0.34 -3.78
CA ARG A 143 -11.96 -0.58 -2.65
C ARG A 143 -12.47 0.11 -1.39
N TRP A 144 -11.87 1.24 -1.04
CA TRP A 144 -12.17 1.92 0.22
C TRP A 144 -13.46 2.73 0.15
N ALA A 145 -13.82 3.24 -1.03
CA ALA A 145 -15.14 3.82 -1.28
C ALA A 145 -16.25 2.77 -1.07
N TYR A 146 -16.05 1.54 -1.58
CA TYR A 146 -16.99 0.44 -1.31
C TYR A 146 -17.06 0.06 0.17
N GLU A 147 -15.91 0.00 0.86
CA GLU A 147 -15.91 -0.32 2.29
C GLU A 147 -16.64 0.74 3.12
N LEU A 148 -16.51 2.02 2.78
CA LEU A 148 -17.27 3.10 3.41
C LEU A 148 -18.77 2.95 3.16
N ALA A 149 -19.21 2.69 1.92
CA ALA A 149 -20.60 2.41 1.61
C ALA A 149 -21.15 1.22 2.42
N ASN A 150 -20.36 0.16 2.59
CA ASN A 150 -20.71 -1.00 3.39
C ASN A 150 -20.80 -0.70 4.90
N LEU A 151 -19.98 0.24 5.42
CA LEU A 151 -20.10 0.71 6.80
C LEU A 151 -21.39 1.52 7.00
N TYR A 152 -21.75 2.42 6.08
CA TYR A 152 -23.04 3.12 6.14
C TYR A 152 -24.23 2.17 6.15
N SER A 153 -24.18 1.13 5.29
CA SER A 153 -25.19 0.07 5.30
C SER A 153 -25.32 -0.61 6.65
N LYS A 154 -24.19 -0.94 7.31
CA LYS A 154 -24.17 -1.58 8.64
C LYS A 154 -24.65 -0.64 9.74
N ALA A 155 -24.40 0.65 9.62
CA ALA A 155 -24.85 1.68 10.56
C ALA A 155 -26.33 2.05 10.38
N GLY A 156 -27.00 1.55 9.33
CA GLY A 156 -28.39 1.90 9.01
C GLY A 156 -28.54 3.26 8.32
N GLU A 157 -27.44 3.89 7.89
CA GLU A 157 -27.42 5.16 7.17
C GLU A 157 -27.71 4.94 5.69
N THR A 158 -28.96 4.54 5.39
CA THR A 158 -29.38 4.07 4.06
C THR A 158 -29.09 5.10 2.96
N GLN A 159 -29.41 6.38 3.18
CA GLN A 159 -29.20 7.41 2.17
C GLN A 159 -27.71 7.61 1.86
N LYS A 160 -26.87 7.71 2.88
CA LYS A 160 -25.40 7.82 2.67
C LYS A 160 -24.83 6.58 1.97
N CYS A 161 -25.39 5.40 2.25
CA CYS A 161 -24.97 4.16 1.56
C CYS A 161 -25.29 4.23 0.07
N ILE A 162 -26.50 4.67 -0.30
CA ILE A 162 -26.93 4.81 -1.70
C ILE A 162 -26.06 5.84 -2.42
N ASP A 163 -25.89 7.02 -1.82
CA ASP A 163 -25.09 8.12 -2.37
C ASP A 163 -23.63 7.68 -2.60
N ALA A 164 -23.03 6.97 -1.64
CA ALA A 164 -21.68 6.44 -1.77
C ALA A 164 -21.54 5.36 -2.84
N CYS A 165 -22.57 4.52 -3.02
CA CYS A 165 -22.60 3.53 -4.12
C CYS A 165 -22.70 4.24 -5.47
N ASP A 166 -23.57 5.25 -5.60
CA ASP A 166 -23.74 6.00 -6.83
C ASP A 166 -22.48 6.76 -7.23
N GLU A 167 -21.83 7.40 -6.27
CA GLU A 167 -20.54 8.06 -6.46
C GLU A 167 -19.48 7.09 -6.96
N LEU A 168 -19.35 5.92 -6.33
CA LEU A 168 -18.39 4.89 -6.74
C LEU A 168 -18.66 4.40 -8.17
N ILE A 169 -19.93 4.10 -8.50
CA ILE A 169 -20.34 3.64 -9.83
C ILE A 169 -20.10 4.73 -10.90
N LEU A 170 -20.25 6.01 -10.52
CA LEU A 170 -20.00 7.13 -11.41
C LEU A 170 -18.52 7.27 -11.73
N TRP A 171 -17.65 7.22 -10.71
CA TRP A 171 -16.21 7.47 -10.87
C TRP A 171 -15.45 6.33 -11.53
N PHE A 172 -15.75 5.08 -11.15
CA PHE A 172 -14.98 3.92 -11.62
C PHE A 172 -15.64 3.18 -12.80
N SER A 173 -16.89 3.45 -13.07
CA SER A 173 -17.66 2.89 -14.21
C SER A 173 -17.80 1.37 -14.26
N GLU A 174 -16.73 0.60 -14.03
CA GLU A 174 -16.64 -0.86 -14.09
C GLU A 174 -15.61 -1.38 -13.07
N GLY A 175 -15.64 -2.66 -12.76
CA GLY A 175 -14.73 -3.31 -11.83
C GLY A 175 -15.43 -4.11 -10.73
N LYS A 176 -14.63 -4.86 -9.98
CA LYS A 176 -15.11 -5.74 -8.92
C LYS A 176 -15.90 -5.01 -7.84
N TYR A 177 -15.45 -3.84 -7.42
CA TYR A 177 -16.09 -3.09 -6.35
C TYR A 177 -17.28 -2.26 -6.86
N VAL A 178 -17.27 -1.86 -8.14
CA VAL A 178 -18.44 -1.27 -8.80
C VAL A 178 -19.59 -2.27 -8.83
N THR A 179 -19.34 -3.53 -9.22
CA THR A 179 -20.36 -4.59 -9.18
C THR A 179 -20.88 -4.79 -7.75
N LYS A 180 -20.00 -4.86 -6.75
CA LYS A 180 -20.40 -4.98 -5.34
C LYS A 180 -21.20 -3.78 -4.84
N ALA A 181 -20.90 -2.57 -5.31
CA ALA A 181 -21.65 -1.37 -4.96
C ALA A 181 -23.06 -1.40 -5.56
N MET A 182 -23.21 -1.90 -6.81
CA MET A 182 -24.51 -2.13 -7.42
C MET A 182 -25.33 -3.17 -6.66
N ASP A 183 -24.70 -4.29 -6.26
CA ASP A 183 -25.35 -5.33 -5.42
C ASP A 183 -25.78 -4.77 -4.05
N LEU A 184 -24.98 -3.88 -3.47
CA LEU A 184 -25.29 -3.24 -2.19
C LEU A 184 -26.46 -2.26 -2.33
N LYS A 185 -26.42 -1.41 -3.37
CA LYS A 185 -27.48 -0.43 -3.65
C LYS A 185 -28.83 -1.11 -3.88
N MET A 186 -28.86 -2.20 -4.64
CA MET A 186 -30.09 -2.98 -4.91
C MET A 186 -30.81 -3.51 -3.68
N LYS A 187 -30.17 -3.51 -2.51
CA LYS A 187 -30.85 -3.88 -1.23
C LYS A 187 -31.80 -2.78 -0.75
N TYR A 188 -31.63 -1.55 -1.24
CA TYR A 188 -32.36 -0.38 -0.78
C TYR A 188 -33.21 0.26 -1.87
N GLU A 189 -32.71 0.31 -3.11
CA GLU A 189 -33.42 0.86 -4.26
C GLU A 189 -32.99 0.19 -5.58
N PRO A 190 -33.82 0.25 -6.64
CA PRO A 190 -33.46 -0.31 -7.94
C PRO A 190 -32.34 0.51 -8.58
N LEU A 191 -31.54 -0.14 -9.43
CA LEU A 191 -30.53 0.52 -10.24
C LEU A 191 -31.20 1.49 -11.25
N SER A 192 -30.53 2.58 -11.57
CA SER A 192 -30.92 3.43 -12.67
C SER A 192 -30.78 2.68 -14.01
N PRO A 193 -31.49 3.10 -15.08
CA PRO A 193 -31.41 2.40 -16.37
C PRO A 193 -29.96 2.27 -16.90
N SER A 194 -29.13 3.29 -16.69
CA SER A 194 -27.72 3.27 -17.10
C SER A 194 -26.87 2.31 -16.24
N GLN A 195 -27.16 2.24 -14.96
CA GLN A 195 -26.50 1.29 -14.05
C GLN A 195 -26.94 -0.15 -14.34
N GLN A 196 -28.22 -0.36 -14.69
CA GLN A 196 -28.75 -1.66 -15.04
C GLN A 196 -28.04 -2.24 -16.28
N ILE A 197 -27.83 -1.44 -17.31
CA ILE A 197 -27.10 -1.85 -18.52
C ILE A 197 -25.67 -2.28 -18.14
N LYS A 198 -24.97 -1.49 -17.33
CA LYS A 198 -23.62 -1.82 -16.85
C LYS A 198 -23.62 -3.12 -16.04
N TYR A 199 -24.62 -3.33 -15.19
CA TYR A 199 -24.74 -4.52 -14.36
C TYR A 199 -24.96 -5.79 -15.19
N GLU A 200 -25.76 -5.71 -16.26
CA GLU A 200 -26.02 -6.82 -17.17
C GLU A 200 -24.73 -7.26 -17.93
N HIS A 201 -23.89 -6.26 -18.28
CA HIS A 201 -22.62 -6.50 -18.96
C HIS A 201 -21.43 -6.76 -18.04
N ARG A 202 -21.61 -6.81 -16.71
CA ARG A 202 -20.53 -6.95 -15.72
C ARG A 202 -19.62 -8.19 -15.86
N PHE A 203 -20.04 -9.20 -16.59
CA PHE A 203 -19.27 -10.41 -16.84
C PHE A 203 -18.49 -10.38 -18.16
N ASP A 204 -18.81 -9.47 -19.06
CA ASP A 204 -18.16 -9.36 -20.35
C ASP A 204 -16.70 -8.88 -20.17
N TYR A 205 -16.43 -8.17 -19.07
CA TYR A 205 -15.10 -7.63 -18.72
C TYR A 205 -14.17 -8.66 -18.05
N LYS A 206 -14.68 -9.77 -17.51
CA LYS A 206 -13.85 -10.78 -16.83
C LYS A 206 -12.85 -11.51 -17.72
N LYS A 207 -12.88 -11.29 -19.04
CA LYS A 207 -11.94 -11.90 -19.97
C LYS A 207 -10.56 -11.24 -20.00
N ASN A 208 -10.38 -10.07 -19.38
CA ASN A 208 -9.17 -9.25 -19.46
C ASN A 208 -8.58 -8.85 -18.11
N GLU A 209 -9.12 -9.30 -16.98
CA GLU A 209 -8.56 -8.97 -15.67
C GLU A 209 -7.54 -10.01 -15.21
N GLU A 210 -6.27 -9.61 -15.20
CA GLU A 210 -5.29 -10.15 -14.25
C GLU A 210 -5.78 -9.87 -12.83
N PRO A 211 -5.48 -10.74 -11.83
CA PRO A 211 -5.90 -10.53 -10.45
C PRO A 211 -5.34 -9.18 -9.98
N SER A 212 -6.22 -8.20 -9.75
CA SER A 212 -5.83 -6.90 -9.24
C SER A 212 -5.31 -7.08 -7.81
N GLU A 213 -3.99 -7.10 -7.66
CA GLU A 213 -3.37 -6.88 -6.37
C GLU A 213 -3.88 -5.54 -5.82
N ASP A 214 -4.13 -5.49 -4.52
CA ASP A 214 -4.47 -4.23 -3.83
C ASP A 214 -3.42 -3.17 -4.22
N PRO A 215 -3.80 -2.04 -4.85
CA PRO A 215 -2.83 -1.03 -5.31
C PRO A 215 -1.92 -0.52 -4.19
N GLU A 216 -2.37 -0.60 -2.94
CA GLU A 216 -1.59 -0.22 -1.79
C GLU A 216 -0.61 -1.31 -1.34
N ALA A 217 -1.00 -2.57 -1.40
CA ALA A 217 -0.06 -3.68 -1.19
C ALA A 217 1.04 -3.64 -2.25
N LEU A 218 0.70 -3.27 -3.49
CA LEU A 218 1.65 -3.10 -4.58
C LEU A 218 2.56 -1.88 -4.36
N LYS A 219 2.02 -0.73 -3.94
CA LYS A 219 2.81 0.47 -3.59
C LYS A 219 3.80 0.19 -2.45
N VAL A 220 3.39 -0.57 -1.45
CA VAL A 220 4.24 -0.96 -0.31
C VAL A 220 5.33 -1.95 -0.74
N ARG A 221 5.03 -2.91 -1.62
CA ARG A 221 6.01 -3.82 -2.23
C ARG A 221 7.03 -3.06 -3.06
N LEU A 222 6.59 -2.15 -3.94
CA LEU A 222 7.44 -1.35 -4.82
C LEU A 222 8.28 -0.31 -4.04
N ALA A 223 7.75 0.28 -2.97
CA ALA A 223 8.53 1.18 -2.11
C ALA A 223 9.65 0.46 -1.35
N GLY A 224 9.48 -0.84 -1.04
CA GLY A 224 10.54 -1.71 -0.53
C GLY A 224 11.63 -2.02 -1.57
N GLU A 225 11.29 -1.96 -2.86
CA GLU A 225 12.22 -2.20 -3.96
C GLU A 225 13.11 -0.98 -4.29
N SER A 226 12.59 0.24 -4.15
CA SER A 226 13.34 1.47 -4.45
C SER A 226 14.38 1.84 -3.39
N GLY A 227 14.31 1.30 -2.17
CA GLY A 227 15.31 1.54 -1.12
C GLY A 227 16.59 0.70 -1.24
N ALA A 228 16.67 -0.24 -2.18
CA ALA A 228 17.80 -1.16 -2.32
C ALA A 228 18.71 -0.86 -3.53
N GLY A 229 18.45 0.22 -4.27
CA GLY A 229 19.12 0.52 -5.53
C GLY A 229 20.29 1.51 -5.48
N GLU A 230 20.58 2.11 -4.33
CA GLU A 230 21.55 3.19 -4.28
C GLU A 230 22.70 2.98 -3.28
N MET A 231 23.44 1.89 -3.45
CA MET A 231 24.79 1.74 -2.89
C MET A 231 25.57 0.65 -3.62
N ALA A 232 26.05 0.94 -4.82
CA ALA A 232 27.27 0.36 -5.38
C ALA A 232 27.63 1.00 -6.72
N ALA A 233 28.37 2.09 -6.72
CA ALA A 233 29.41 2.41 -7.73
C ALA A 233 30.13 3.70 -7.34
N THR A 234 31.01 3.63 -6.36
CA THR A 234 32.19 4.51 -6.34
C THR A 234 33.24 3.88 -7.24
N LYS A 235 33.49 4.48 -8.38
CA LYS A 235 34.77 4.45 -9.07
C LYS A 235 35.12 5.87 -9.47
N GLU A 236 36.36 6.20 -9.13
CA GLU A 236 37.07 7.47 -9.21
C GLU A 236 37.18 8.08 -10.59
N PRO A 237 37.73 9.32 -10.67
CA PRO A 237 37.37 10.30 -11.67
C PRO A 237 38.30 10.26 -12.89
N ALA A 238 37.77 10.56 -14.06
CA ALA A 238 38.59 10.91 -15.22
C ALA A 238 38.21 12.30 -15.68
N GLU A 239 39.21 13.21 -15.48
CA GLU A 239 39.61 14.37 -16.29
C GLU A 239 38.54 15.25 -16.98
N THR A 240 38.56 16.49 -16.53
CA THR A 240 38.01 17.68 -17.20
C THR A 240 38.65 17.97 -18.57
N PRO A 241 37.92 18.57 -19.49
CA PRO A 241 38.52 19.63 -20.30
C PRO A 241 37.89 20.98 -20.03
N GLU A 242 38.80 21.93 -19.82
CA GLU A 242 38.57 23.36 -19.80
C GLU A 242 37.79 23.88 -21.01
N VAL A 243 36.81 24.76 -20.74
CA VAL A 243 36.33 25.71 -21.75
C VAL A 243 36.33 27.11 -21.15
N LYS A 244 37.10 27.97 -21.80
CA LYS A 244 37.34 29.37 -21.51
C LYS A 244 36.07 30.23 -21.67
N PRO A 245 36.04 31.42 -21.05
CA PRO A 245 34.90 32.33 -21.04
C PRO A 245 34.80 33.13 -22.33
N VAL A 246 33.57 33.32 -22.82
CA VAL A 246 33.27 34.33 -23.84
C VAL A 246 32.45 35.44 -23.22
N ASN A 247 32.98 36.63 -23.43
CA ASN A 247 32.61 37.93 -22.91
C ASN A 247 31.48 38.58 -23.75
N GLY A 248 30.74 39.49 -23.15
CA GLY A 248 29.92 40.50 -23.81
C GLY A 248 28.40 40.27 -23.60
N GLY A 249 27.65 41.12 -22.99
CA GLY A 249 27.67 42.53 -22.81
C GLY A 249 26.23 43.03 -22.78
N VAL A 250 26.04 44.10 -21.98
CA VAL A 250 25.06 45.17 -22.12
C VAL A 250 23.66 45.00 -21.48
N MET A 251 23.53 45.61 -20.27
CA MET A 251 22.73 46.81 -19.92
C MET A 251 21.22 46.83 -20.20
N SER A 252 20.45 47.03 -19.16
CA SER A 252 19.58 48.18 -18.89
C SER A 252 18.71 47.89 -17.68
N GLN A 253 18.91 48.44 -16.51
CA GLN A 253 18.31 49.65 -15.91
C GLN A 253 16.78 49.78 -16.09
N TYR A 254 16.12 49.78 -14.93
CA TYR A 254 15.14 50.75 -14.43
C TYR A 254 14.76 50.31 -13.01
N VAL A 255 15.25 50.99 -11.95
CA VAL A 255 14.83 52.21 -11.24
C VAL A 255 13.46 52.01 -10.54
N ALA A 256 13.56 51.84 -9.26
CA ALA A 256 13.14 52.55 -8.04
C ALA A 256 11.83 53.38 -8.08
N GLY A 257 11.15 53.38 -6.97
CA GLY A 257 10.12 54.34 -6.51
C GLY A 257 9.17 53.66 -5.52
N GLU A 258 9.47 53.80 -4.25
CA GLU A 258 8.90 54.69 -3.19
C GLU A 258 7.56 54.19 -2.67
N GLU A 259 7.55 53.77 -1.40
CA GLU A 259 7.12 54.44 -0.14
C GLU A 259 5.76 55.16 -0.20
N GLU A 260 4.89 54.79 0.69
CA GLU A 260 4.31 55.47 1.87
C GLU A 260 3.02 54.77 2.30
N LYS A 261 2.94 54.28 3.56
CA LYS A 261 2.41 54.85 4.81
C LYS A 261 0.92 55.09 4.88
N GLU A 262 0.38 54.56 6.00
CA GLU A 262 -0.74 55.01 6.88
C GLU A 262 -2.18 54.85 6.36
N ALA A 263 -3.00 54.07 7.01
CA ALA A 263 -3.71 54.29 8.29
C ALA A 263 -4.30 52.98 8.80
#